data_a6bb501eca2c1058118c9fb295683202
#
_entry.id   a6bb501eca2c1058118c9fb295683202
#
_cell.length_a   1.000
_cell.length_b   1.000
_cell.length_c   1.000
_cell.angle_alpha   90.00
_cell.angle_beta   90.00
_cell.angle_gamma   90.00
#
_symmetry.space_group_name_H-M   'P 1'
#
loop_
_entity.id
_entity.type
_entity.pdbx_description
1 polymer ?
#
loop_
_entity_poly.entity_id
_entity_poly.type
_entity_poly.pdbx_seq_one_letter_code
_entity_poly.pdbx_strand_id
1 'polypeptide(L)'
;MKKNSIIVNVGRGNFIDCAVLNEELNNGHLWGAALDVTNPEPLPAEHPLWENPRCIITPHASGVAFGHLKQTEALLCQLTCENLRRYRNQEKLKNQIF
;
A
#
# COMPACT_ATOMS: atom_id res chain seq x y z
N MET A 1 1.63 0.13 18.49
CA MET A 1 2.90 -0.47 17.97
C MET A 1 3.99 -0.38 19.03
N LYS A 2 5.09 -1.15 18.88
CA LYS A 2 6.24 -1.01 19.76
C LYS A 2 6.94 0.33 19.52
N LYS A 3 7.57 0.88 20.58
CA LYS A 3 8.40 2.08 20.45
C LYS A 3 9.54 1.84 19.43
N ASN A 4 9.87 2.88 18.69
CA ASN A 4 10.89 2.85 17.63
C ASN A 4 10.59 1.93 16.44
N SER A 5 9.30 1.55 16.25
CA SER A 5 8.91 0.83 15.04
C SER A 5 8.90 1.73 13.82
N ILE A 6 9.07 1.13 12.66
CA ILE A 6 8.82 1.75 11.35
C ILE A 6 7.49 1.22 10.83
N ILE A 7 6.69 2.08 10.22
CA ILE A 7 5.47 1.70 9.51
C ILE A 7 5.62 1.92 8.02
N VAL A 8 5.19 0.96 7.23
CA VAL A 8 5.16 1.06 5.76
C VAL A 8 3.76 0.73 5.27
N ASN A 9 3.17 1.60 4.48
CA ASN A 9 1.86 1.37 3.87
C ASN A 9 1.93 1.51 2.34
N VAL A 10 1.86 0.39 1.66
CA VAL A 10 1.75 0.27 0.20
C VAL A 10 0.40 -0.34 -0.23
N GLY A 11 -0.54 -0.43 0.71
CA GLY A 11 -1.85 -1.06 0.51
C GLY A 11 -2.95 -0.06 0.17
N ARG A 12 -3.57 0.50 1.21
CA ARG A 12 -4.62 1.53 1.08
C ARG A 12 -4.51 2.55 2.20
N GLY A 13 -4.79 3.82 1.88
CA GLY A 13 -4.63 4.95 2.79
C GLY A 13 -5.50 4.89 4.03
N ASN A 14 -6.70 4.32 3.94
CA ASN A 14 -7.65 4.22 5.05
C ASN A 14 -7.21 3.29 6.21
N PHE A 15 -6.08 2.60 6.09
CA PHE A 15 -5.53 1.81 7.20
C PHE A 15 -4.78 2.66 8.23
N ILE A 16 -4.40 3.89 7.89
CA ILE A 16 -3.59 4.75 8.75
C ILE A 16 -4.20 6.16 8.76
N ASP A 17 -4.50 6.65 9.95
CA ASP A 17 -4.84 8.06 10.16
C ASP A 17 -3.54 8.90 10.08
N CYS A 18 -3.47 9.78 9.08
CA CYS A 18 -2.27 10.58 8.81
C CYS A 18 -1.99 11.61 9.91
N ALA A 19 -3.01 12.13 10.61
CA ALA A 19 -2.82 13.08 11.69
C ALA A 19 -2.23 12.38 12.91
N VAL A 20 -2.80 11.24 13.29
CA VAL A 20 -2.28 10.42 14.40
C VAL A 20 -0.87 9.92 14.09
N LEU A 21 -0.61 9.51 12.84
CA LEU A 21 0.75 9.10 12.44
C LEU A 21 1.76 10.22 12.64
N ASN A 22 1.40 11.46 12.24
CA ASN A 22 2.29 12.60 12.40
C ASN A 22 2.59 12.90 13.87
N GLU A 23 1.60 12.79 14.75
CA GLU A 23 1.79 12.93 16.19
C GLU A 23 2.76 11.87 16.74
N GLU A 24 2.58 10.59 16.34
CA GLU A 24 3.42 9.48 16.81
C GLU A 24 4.87 9.56 16.29
N LEU A 25 5.08 10.17 15.13
CA LEU A 25 6.41 10.46 14.62
C LEU A 25 7.06 11.63 15.38
N ASN A 26 6.30 12.70 15.67
CA ASN A 26 6.80 13.89 16.36
C ASN A 26 7.14 13.61 17.82
N ASN A 27 6.34 12.81 18.51
CA ASN A 27 6.61 12.44 19.92
C ASN A 27 7.71 11.37 20.05
N GLY A 28 8.20 10.82 18.91
CA GLY A 28 9.27 9.83 18.88
C GLY A 28 8.85 8.43 19.32
N HIS A 29 7.54 8.14 19.34
CA HIS A 29 7.05 6.77 19.54
C HIS A 29 7.39 5.89 18.34
N LEU A 30 7.12 6.39 17.12
CA LEU A 30 7.56 5.77 15.89
C LEU A 30 8.91 6.35 15.44
N TRP A 31 9.77 5.50 14.92
CA TRP A 31 11.05 5.91 14.38
C TRP A 31 10.90 6.53 12.98
N GLY A 32 10.00 6.00 12.16
CA GLY A 32 9.77 6.49 10.81
C GLY A 32 8.54 5.88 10.15
N ALA A 33 8.14 6.48 9.03
CA ALA A 33 7.05 6.00 8.19
C ALA A 33 7.39 6.09 6.70
N ALA A 34 6.85 5.18 5.89
CA ALA A 34 6.84 5.25 4.43
C ALA A 34 5.42 4.97 3.93
N LEU A 35 4.82 5.95 3.25
CA LEU A 35 3.45 5.89 2.75
C LEU A 35 3.45 6.04 1.23
N ASP A 36 2.96 5.01 0.54
CA ASP A 36 2.66 5.13 -0.89
C ASP A 36 1.19 5.48 -1.15
N VAL A 37 0.38 5.40 -0.09
CA VAL A 37 -1.06 5.68 -0.09
C VAL A 37 -1.45 6.46 1.15
N THR A 38 -2.38 7.40 1.00
CA THR A 38 -2.87 8.26 2.09
C THR A 38 -4.40 8.33 2.09
N ASN A 39 -4.98 8.87 3.14
CA ASN A 39 -6.41 9.20 3.19
C ASN A 39 -6.59 10.58 3.87
N PRO A 40 -7.11 11.60 3.13
CA PRO A 40 -7.49 11.56 1.71
C PRO A 40 -6.30 11.34 0.77
N GLU A 41 -6.59 10.99 -0.48
CA GLU A 41 -5.60 10.86 -1.54
C GLU A 41 -6.02 11.70 -2.76
N PRO A 42 -5.19 12.68 -3.20
CA PRO A 42 -3.90 13.03 -2.61
C PRO A 42 -4.01 13.64 -1.21
N LEU A 43 -2.93 13.51 -0.43
CA LEU A 43 -2.84 14.17 0.88
C LEU A 43 -2.84 15.70 0.68
N PRO A 44 -3.65 16.48 1.42
CA PRO A 44 -3.69 17.95 1.30
C PRO A 44 -2.30 18.58 1.37
N ALA A 45 -2.06 19.60 0.55
CA ALA A 45 -0.74 20.23 0.42
C ALA A 45 -0.21 20.82 1.74
N GLU A 46 -1.14 21.30 2.58
CA GLU A 46 -0.85 21.89 3.89
C GLU A 46 -0.69 20.86 5.01
N HIS A 47 -0.82 19.56 4.72
CA HIS A 47 -0.75 18.53 5.74
C HIS A 47 0.69 18.41 6.30
N PRO A 48 0.89 18.44 7.63
CA PRO A 48 2.21 18.50 8.25
C PRO A 48 3.10 17.29 8.01
N LEU A 49 2.55 16.15 7.55
CA LEU A 49 3.35 14.98 7.18
C LEU A 49 4.30 15.26 6.01
N TRP A 50 4.01 16.23 5.13
CA TRP A 50 4.89 16.57 4.02
C TRP A 50 6.24 17.13 4.50
N GLU A 51 6.23 17.82 5.63
CA GLU A 51 7.43 18.43 6.23
C GLU A 51 8.07 17.53 7.31
N ASN A 52 7.47 16.38 7.62
CA ASN A 52 7.98 15.51 8.67
C ASN A 52 9.22 14.75 8.20
N PRO A 53 10.42 15.00 8.77
CA PRO A 53 11.66 14.38 8.29
C PRO A 53 11.73 12.86 8.54
N ARG A 54 10.78 12.30 9.26
CA ARG A 54 10.66 10.86 9.54
C ARG A 54 9.61 10.17 8.68
N CYS A 55 8.98 10.90 7.73
CA CYS A 55 7.97 10.36 6.83
C CYS A 55 8.42 10.48 5.37
N ILE A 56 8.34 9.39 4.64
CA ILE A 56 8.52 9.39 3.18
C ILE A 56 7.14 9.13 2.57
N ILE A 57 6.73 9.99 1.63
CA ILE A 57 5.47 9.83 0.89
C ILE A 57 5.80 9.69 -0.58
N THR A 58 5.25 8.65 -1.22
CA THR A 58 5.35 8.39 -2.66
C THR A 58 3.96 8.44 -3.32
N PRO A 59 3.86 8.73 -4.63
CA PRO A 59 2.60 9.06 -5.28
C PRO A 59 1.82 7.82 -5.76
N HIS A 60 1.52 6.87 -4.88
CA HIS A 60 0.78 5.63 -5.17
C HIS A 60 1.39 4.85 -6.36
N ALA A 61 2.69 4.69 -6.33
CA ALA A 61 3.47 4.13 -7.43
C ALA A 61 4.02 2.72 -7.16
N SER A 62 3.87 2.19 -5.95
CA SER A 62 4.49 0.92 -5.54
C SER A 62 3.98 -0.30 -6.31
N GLY A 63 2.74 -0.26 -6.81
CA GLY A 63 2.15 -1.37 -7.57
C GLY A 63 2.35 -1.27 -9.08
N VAL A 64 2.70 -0.10 -9.61
CA VAL A 64 2.75 0.18 -11.06
C VAL A 64 3.98 1.00 -11.43
N ALA A 65 4.93 1.14 -10.50
CA ALA A 65 6.11 1.94 -10.72
C ALA A 65 6.88 1.49 -11.97
N PHE A 66 7.10 2.43 -12.88
CA PHE A 66 8.01 2.29 -14.03
C PHE A 66 7.57 1.36 -15.17
N GLY A 67 6.27 1.29 -15.43
CA GLY A 67 5.71 0.50 -16.53
C GLY A 67 5.36 -0.93 -16.09
N HIS A 68 4.45 -1.51 -16.84
CA HIS A 68 4.03 -2.88 -16.59
C HIS A 68 5.21 -3.83 -16.70
N LEU A 69 5.56 -4.49 -15.64
CA LEU A 69 6.50 -5.58 -15.72
C LEU A 69 5.84 -6.68 -16.55
N LYS A 70 6.39 -6.98 -17.75
CA LYS A 70 5.87 -8.03 -18.65
C LYS A 70 5.61 -9.34 -17.92
N GLN A 71 6.43 -9.65 -16.91
CA GLN A 71 6.25 -10.81 -16.06
C GLN A 71 4.97 -10.74 -15.21
N THR A 72 4.62 -9.57 -14.68
CA THR A 72 3.40 -9.39 -13.87
C THR A 72 2.15 -9.57 -14.73
N GLU A 73 2.14 -9.00 -15.93
CA GLU A 73 1.04 -9.18 -16.89
C GLU A 73 0.86 -10.65 -17.28
N ALA A 74 1.96 -11.33 -17.60
CA ALA A 74 1.93 -12.75 -17.95
C ALA A 74 1.38 -13.60 -16.79
N LEU A 75 1.81 -13.34 -15.54
CA LEU A 75 1.32 -14.04 -14.35
C LEU A 75 -0.17 -13.77 -14.09
N LEU A 76 -0.63 -12.54 -14.25
CA LEU A 76 -2.03 -12.16 -14.12
C LEU A 76 -2.89 -12.86 -15.17
N CYS A 77 -2.45 -12.86 -16.44
CA CYS A 77 -3.14 -13.58 -17.51
C CYS A 77 -3.21 -15.08 -17.22
N GLN A 78 -2.10 -15.70 -16.82
CA GLN A 78 -2.09 -17.13 -16.47
C GLN A 78 -3.05 -17.46 -15.32
N LEU A 79 -3.04 -16.67 -14.24
CA LEU A 79 -3.93 -16.86 -13.11
C LEU A 79 -5.40 -16.68 -13.52
N THR A 80 -5.69 -15.68 -14.33
CA THR A 80 -7.05 -15.40 -14.83
C THR A 80 -7.56 -16.55 -15.70
N CYS A 81 -6.76 -16.99 -16.68
CA CYS A 81 -7.11 -18.11 -17.55
C CYS A 81 -7.32 -19.40 -16.75
N GLU A 82 -6.45 -19.69 -15.80
CA GLU A 82 -6.57 -20.86 -14.94
C GLU A 82 -7.83 -20.80 -14.07
N ASN A 83 -8.17 -19.64 -13.50
CA ASN A 83 -9.38 -19.49 -12.70
C ASN A 83 -10.65 -19.56 -13.54
N LEU A 84 -10.65 -19.08 -14.79
CA LEU A 84 -11.77 -19.27 -15.71
C LEU A 84 -11.99 -20.76 -16.04
N ARG A 85 -10.90 -21.49 -16.31
CA ARG A 85 -10.97 -22.94 -16.53
C ARG A 85 -11.56 -23.66 -15.31
N ARG A 86 -11.04 -23.33 -14.12
CA ARG A 86 -11.51 -23.91 -12.85
C ARG A 86 -12.97 -23.61 -12.59
N TYR A 87 -13.38 -22.35 -12.80
CA TYR A 87 -14.79 -21.95 -12.65
C TYR A 87 -15.73 -22.79 -13.54
N ARG A 88 -15.36 -22.95 -14.83
CA ARG A 88 -16.13 -23.79 -15.76
C ARG A 88 -16.24 -25.25 -15.31
N ASN A 89 -15.19 -25.78 -14.69
CA ASN A 89 -15.12 -27.13 -14.21
C ASN A 89 -15.63 -27.33 -12.78
N GLN A 90 -16.17 -26.26 -12.16
CA GLN A 90 -16.63 -26.28 -10.76
C GLN A 90 -15.51 -26.66 -9.76
N GLU A 91 -14.26 -26.37 -10.11
CA GLU A 91 -13.08 -26.55 -9.26
C GLU A 91 -12.88 -25.33 -8.35
N LYS A 92 -12.23 -25.53 -7.19
CA LYS A 92 -11.85 -24.43 -6.28
C LYS A 92 -10.90 -23.45 -6.99
N LEU A 93 -11.21 -22.16 -6.91
CA LEU A 93 -10.36 -21.11 -7.49
C LEU A 93 -9.03 -20.96 -6.73
N LYS A 94 -7.99 -20.55 -7.45
CA LYS A 94 -6.70 -20.18 -6.84
C LYS A 94 -6.75 -18.77 -6.27
N ASN A 95 -6.08 -18.55 -5.16
CA ASN A 95 -5.96 -17.25 -4.47
C ASN A 95 -7.32 -16.63 -4.08
N GLN A 96 -8.33 -17.45 -3.83
CA GLN A 96 -9.60 -16.98 -3.32
C GLN A 96 -9.46 -16.58 -1.85
N ILE A 97 -9.91 -15.36 -1.51
CA ILE A 97 -9.72 -14.75 -0.18
C ILE A 97 -10.92 -15.06 0.74
N PHE A 98 -12.08 -15.44 0.17
CA PHE A 98 -13.34 -15.77 0.87
C PHE A 98 -14.10 -16.82 0.14
#